data_6217d7c2b1830aed5c8d8bd0b34a980a
#
_entry.id   6217d7c2b1830aed5c8d8bd0b34a980a
#
_cell.length_a   1.000
_cell.length_b   1.000
_cell.length_c   1.000
_cell.angle_alpha   90.00
_cell.angle_beta   90.00
_cell.angle_gamma   90.00
#
_symmetry.space_group_name_H-M   'P 1'
#
loop_
_entity.id
_entity.type
_entity.pdbx_description
1 polymer ?
#
loop_
_entity_poly.entity_id
_entity_poly.type
_entity_poly.pdbx_seq_one_letter_code
_entity_poly.pdbx_strand_id
1 'polypeptide(L)'
;MIHQIENKNIAIIGGAVGVGIGFGMQTIVNNFVCGLIMLFERPVKVGDAVEFGSQQGRVKQVGLRATVVETYDNAEILVPNSDLITSQVTNWTLAERRRRLKLPVGVAYGSDVALVIQILLECAENHSMVLSDPKPAVIFFGFGESALDFELRVWIPEFLDKLQVLSDLNRDIDYEFSVNNIEIPFPQRDIHIRSKVDSS
;
A
#
# COMPACT_ATOMS: atom_id res chain seq x y z
N MET A 1 42.24 -32.84 44.61
CA MET A 1 42.61 -32.23 43.27
C MET A 1 41.80 -32.79 42.12
N ILE A 2 41.52 -34.10 42.04
CA ILE A 2 40.73 -34.74 40.96
C ILE A 2 39.29 -34.23 40.93
N HIS A 3 38.60 -34.14 42.07
CA HIS A 3 37.20 -33.65 42.17
C HIS A 3 37.00 -32.18 41.71
N GLN A 4 38.02 -31.34 41.81
CA GLN A 4 37.94 -29.96 41.33
C GLN A 4 38.07 -29.84 39.82
N ILE A 5 38.79 -30.80 39.18
CA ILE A 5 38.95 -30.83 37.74
C ILE A 5 37.65 -31.34 37.07
N GLU A 6 37.01 -32.37 37.64
CA GLU A 6 35.72 -32.88 37.16
C GLU A 6 34.63 -31.82 37.23
N ASN A 7 34.50 -31.10 38.33
CA ASN A 7 33.51 -30.04 38.48
C ASN A 7 33.70 -28.89 37.48
N LYS A 8 34.94 -28.51 37.15
CA LYS A 8 35.27 -27.51 36.14
C LYS A 8 34.87 -27.96 34.75
N ASN A 9 35.14 -29.22 34.39
CA ASN A 9 34.75 -29.73 33.07
C ASN A 9 33.25 -29.84 32.91
N ILE A 10 32.52 -30.26 33.95
CA ILE A 10 31.03 -30.30 33.94
C ILE A 10 30.46 -28.89 33.77
N ALA A 11 31.02 -27.88 34.45
CA ALA A 11 30.58 -26.50 34.32
C ALA A 11 30.83 -25.91 32.91
N ILE A 12 31.98 -26.23 32.31
CA ILE A 12 32.32 -25.80 30.95
C ILE A 12 31.39 -26.45 29.92
N ILE A 13 31.15 -27.77 30.03
CA ILE A 13 30.25 -28.49 29.12
C ILE A 13 28.83 -27.99 29.31
N GLY A 14 28.36 -27.82 30.55
CA GLY A 14 27.01 -27.27 30.82
C GLY A 14 26.85 -25.86 30.28
N GLY A 15 27.86 -25.01 30.40
CA GLY A 15 27.91 -23.67 29.81
C GLY A 15 27.84 -23.70 28.27
N ALA A 16 28.64 -24.55 27.64
CA ALA A 16 28.64 -24.69 26.18
C ALA A 16 27.29 -25.18 25.62
N VAL A 17 26.69 -26.19 26.28
CA VAL A 17 25.36 -26.69 25.92
C VAL A 17 24.30 -25.62 26.15
N GLY A 18 24.37 -24.88 27.26
CA GLY A 18 23.43 -23.79 27.54
C GLY A 18 23.49 -22.67 26.49
N VAL A 19 24.71 -22.29 26.08
CA VAL A 19 24.89 -21.32 24.98
C VAL A 19 24.34 -21.86 23.65
N GLY A 20 24.61 -23.13 23.34
CA GLY A 20 24.07 -23.76 22.12
C GLY A 20 22.53 -23.80 22.08
N ILE A 21 21.88 -24.14 23.18
CA ILE A 21 20.41 -24.13 23.31
C ILE A 21 19.92 -22.67 23.22
N GLY A 22 20.60 -21.72 23.86
CA GLY A 22 20.23 -20.30 23.81
C GLY A 22 20.22 -19.75 22.37
N PHE A 23 21.23 -20.05 21.57
CA PHE A 23 21.25 -19.68 20.15
C PHE A 23 20.16 -20.39 19.35
N GLY A 24 19.91 -21.67 19.61
CA GLY A 24 18.83 -22.42 18.93
C GLY A 24 17.45 -21.89 19.25
N MET A 25 17.22 -21.33 20.43
CA MET A 25 15.93 -20.77 20.85
C MET A 25 15.78 -19.26 20.58
N GLN A 26 16.83 -18.59 20.15
CA GLN A 26 16.84 -17.12 20.00
C GLN A 26 15.65 -16.59 19.21
N THR A 27 15.34 -17.17 18.05
CA THR A 27 14.23 -16.74 17.19
C THR A 27 12.88 -16.92 17.89
N ILE A 28 12.71 -18.02 18.65
CA ILE A 28 11.45 -18.30 19.36
C ILE A 28 11.25 -17.26 20.46
N VAL A 29 12.28 -17.01 21.27
CA VAL A 29 12.23 -16.02 22.35
C VAL A 29 12.00 -14.62 21.80
N ASN A 30 12.69 -14.24 20.72
CA ASN A 30 12.51 -12.95 20.08
C ASN A 30 11.06 -12.75 19.61
N ASN A 31 10.49 -13.72 18.90
CA ASN A 31 9.10 -13.65 18.46
C ASN A 31 8.11 -13.56 19.63
N PHE A 32 8.37 -14.27 20.72
CA PHE A 32 7.55 -14.21 21.91
C PHE A 32 7.60 -12.83 22.58
N VAL A 33 8.81 -12.28 22.75
CA VAL A 33 9.01 -10.92 23.31
C VAL A 33 8.33 -9.87 22.42
N CYS A 34 8.51 -9.95 21.11
CA CYS A 34 7.80 -9.07 20.16
C CYS A 34 6.27 -9.22 20.26
N GLY A 35 5.78 -10.44 20.46
CA GLY A 35 4.35 -10.69 20.69
C GLY A 35 3.84 -10.00 21.95
N LEU A 36 4.60 -10.01 23.04
CA LEU A 36 4.24 -9.27 24.26
C LEU A 36 4.24 -7.75 24.00
N ILE A 37 5.25 -7.22 23.30
CA ILE A 37 5.28 -5.79 22.93
C ILE A 37 4.04 -5.43 22.14
N MET A 38 3.67 -6.23 21.13
CA MET A 38 2.45 -6.00 20.33
C MET A 38 1.18 -5.98 21.18
N LEU A 39 1.08 -6.81 22.22
CA LEU A 39 -0.07 -6.83 23.12
C LEU A 39 -0.15 -5.61 24.03
N PHE A 40 1.00 -5.08 24.48
CA PHE A 40 1.05 -3.91 25.36
C PHE A 40 0.99 -2.59 24.60
N GLU A 41 1.86 -2.38 23.62
CA GLU A 41 1.98 -1.13 22.87
C GLU A 41 0.93 -1.01 21.74
N ARG A 42 0.47 -2.14 21.22
CA ARG A 42 -0.56 -2.24 20.17
C ARG A 42 -0.26 -1.42 18.91
N PRO A 43 0.95 -1.49 18.35
CA PRO A 43 1.25 -0.81 17.09
C PRO A 43 0.43 -1.39 15.93
N VAL A 44 -0.02 -2.63 16.06
CA VAL A 44 -0.93 -3.33 15.15
C VAL A 44 -2.00 -4.03 15.98
N LYS A 45 -3.27 -3.89 15.59
CA LYS A 45 -4.45 -4.45 16.28
C LYS A 45 -5.23 -5.37 15.36
N VAL A 46 -6.00 -6.28 15.94
CA VAL A 46 -6.97 -7.08 15.19
C VAL A 46 -7.96 -6.16 14.48
N GLY A 47 -8.16 -6.38 13.18
CA GLY A 47 -8.98 -5.55 12.30
C GLY A 47 -8.23 -4.45 11.55
N ASP A 48 -6.97 -4.16 11.91
CA ASP A 48 -6.16 -3.18 11.19
C ASP A 48 -5.83 -3.67 9.77
N ALA A 49 -5.86 -2.74 8.81
CA ALA A 49 -5.33 -2.95 7.48
C ALA A 49 -3.83 -2.63 7.48
N VAL A 50 -3.01 -3.62 7.17
CA VAL A 50 -1.55 -3.52 7.21
C VAL A 50 -0.93 -3.88 5.87
N GLU A 51 0.21 -3.25 5.60
CA GLU A 51 1.05 -3.54 4.44
C GLU A 51 2.48 -3.80 4.92
N PHE A 52 3.05 -4.91 4.52
CA PHE A 52 4.41 -5.34 4.84
C PHE A 52 5.04 -6.01 3.62
N GLY A 53 6.19 -5.51 3.20
CA GLY A 53 6.79 -5.90 1.93
C GLY A 53 5.85 -5.60 0.76
N SER A 54 5.52 -6.63 -0.04
CA SER A 54 4.55 -6.54 -1.15
C SER A 54 3.15 -7.02 -0.78
N GLN A 55 2.92 -7.40 0.48
CA GLN A 55 1.67 -8.01 0.93
C GLN A 55 0.79 -6.98 1.65
N GLN A 56 -0.50 -7.04 1.38
CA GLN A 56 -1.52 -6.24 2.06
C GLN A 56 -2.63 -7.14 2.60
N GLY A 57 -3.16 -6.79 3.76
CA GLY A 57 -4.25 -7.56 4.33
C GLY A 57 -4.76 -6.97 5.63
N ARG A 58 -5.74 -7.66 6.22
CA ARG A 58 -6.32 -7.32 7.51
C ARG A 58 -5.77 -8.25 8.59
N VAL A 59 -5.37 -7.69 9.72
CA VAL A 59 -4.96 -8.46 10.88
C VAL A 59 -6.14 -9.23 11.43
N LYS A 60 -6.09 -10.55 11.34
CA LYS A 60 -7.14 -11.46 11.84
C LYS A 60 -6.93 -11.82 13.30
N GLN A 61 -5.68 -12.10 13.68
CA GLN A 61 -5.33 -12.50 15.01
C GLN A 61 -3.88 -12.13 15.33
N VAL A 62 -3.63 -11.63 16.53
CA VAL A 62 -2.29 -11.45 17.09
C VAL A 62 -2.02 -12.60 18.07
N GLY A 63 -1.08 -13.47 17.70
CA GLY A 63 -0.66 -14.59 18.53
C GLY A 63 0.63 -14.32 19.31
N LEU A 64 1.05 -15.25 20.14
CA LEU A 64 2.25 -15.11 20.98
C LEU A 64 3.56 -15.05 20.17
N ARG A 65 3.64 -15.76 19.04
CA ARG A 65 4.86 -15.82 18.20
C ARG A 65 4.67 -15.32 16.79
N ALA A 66 3.45 -15.31 16.30
CA ALA A 66 3.11 -14.92 14.95
C ALA A 66 1.72 -14.27 14.93
N THR A 67 1.54 -13.32 14.04
CA THR A 67 0.29 -12.65 13.74
C THR A 67 -0.29 -13.24 12.45
N VAL A 68 -1.59 -13.48 12.42
CA VAL A 68 -2.32 -13.94 11.24
C VAL A 68 -2.86 -12.71 10.51
N VAL A 69 -2.47 -12.54 9.26
CA VAL A 69 -2.99 -11.50 8.37
C VAL A 69 -3.75 -12.17 7.23
N GLU A 70 -5.00 -11.80 7.07
CA GLU A 70 -5.87 -12.25 5.98
C GLU A 70 -5.75 -11.27 4.80
N THR A 71 -5.30 -11.77 3.65
CA THR A 71 -5.20 -10.97 2.43
C THR A 71 -6.57 -10.70 1.83
N TYR A 72 -6.66 -9.74 0.90
CA TYR A 72 -7.91 -9.45 0.18
C TYR A 72 -8.34 -10.59 -0.76
N ASP A 73 -7.42 -11.52 -1.08
CA ASP A 73 -7.72 -12.74 -1.83
C ASP A 73 -8.12 -13.91 -0.93
N ASN A 74 -8.44 -13.64 0.35
CA ASN A 74 -8.87 -14.62 1.35
C ASN A 74 -7.80 -15.67 1.70
N ALA A 75 -6.50 -15.35 1.53
CA ALA A 75 -5.40 -16.16 2.01
C ALA A 75 -4.94 -15.71 3.40
N GLU A 76 -4.53 -16.64 4.25
CA GLU A 76 -3.96 -16.34 5.57
C GLU A 76 -2.44 -16.38 5.51
N ILE A 77 -1.79 -15.30 5.90
CA ILE A 77 -0.34 -15.20 6.03
C ILE A 77 0.03 -15.21 7.51
N LEU A 78 0.91 -16.13 7.90
CA LEU A 78 1.48 -16.20 9.24
C LEU A 78 2.76 -15.36 9.26
N VAL A 79 2.68 -14.17 9.84
CA VAL A 79 3.80 -13.23 9.94
C VAL A 79 4.46 -13.37 11.31
N PRO A 80 5.75 -13.71 11.42
CA PRO A 80 6.47 -13.69 12.69
C PRO A 80 6.36 -12.32 13.37
N ASN A 81 6.12 -12.28 14.68
CA ASN A 81 5.96 -11.01 15.39
C ASN A 81 7.22 -10.14 15.34
N SER A 82 8.40 -10.76 15.28
CA SER A 82 9.67 -10.05 15.09
C SER A 82 9.66 -9.22 13.82
N ASP A 83 9.10 -9.73 12.73
CA ASP A 83 9.11 -9.05 11.44
C ASP A 83 8.20 -7.82 11.46
N LEU A 84 7.07 -7.89 12.17
CA LEU A 84 6.16 -6.75 12.34
C LEU A 84 6.72 -5.65 13.24
N ILE A 85 7.66 -5.97 14.13
CA ILE A 85 8.30 -4.99 15.03
C ILE A 85 9.59 -4.42 14.45
N THR A 86 10.39 -5.25 13.74
CA THR A 86 11.72 -4.85 13.27
C THR A 86 11.72 -4.33 11.82
N SER A 87 10.71 -4.67 11.03
CA SER A 87 10.57 -4.22 9.65
C SER A 87 9.67 -2.99 9.57
N GLN A 88 9.73 -2.29 8.43
CA GLN A 88 8.79 -1.22 8.14
C GLN A 88 7.42 -1.82 7.80
N VAL A 89 6.43 -1.53 8.61
CA VAL A 89 5.03 -1.90 8.39
C VAL A 89 4.19 -0.64 8.27
N THR A 90 3.42 -0.53 7.19
CA THR A 90 2.45 0.54 7.03
C THR A 90 1.11 0.08 7.63
N ASN A 91 0.68 0.71 8.72
CA ASN A 91 -0.65 0.50 9.28
C ASN A 91 -1.59 1.59 8.75
N TRP A 92 -2.50 1.18 7.89
CA TRP A 92 -3.42 2.10 7.20
C TRP A 92 -4.60 2.56 8.06
N THR A 93 -4.80 1.98 9.23
CA THR A 93 -5.98 2.21 10.09
C THR A 93 -5.62 2.62 11.53
N LEU A 94 -4.33 2.70 11.86
CA LEU A 94 -3.85 2.91 13.24
C LEU A 94 -4.36 4.21 13.88
N ALA A 95 -4.22 5.33 13.18
CA ALA A 95 -4.55 6.66 13.70
C ALA A 95 -5.84 7.20 13.09
N GLU A 96 -5.99 7.10 11.80
CA GLU A 96 -7.12 7.65 11.05
C GLU A 96 -7.49 6.73 9.90
N ARG A 97 -8.78 6.51 9.70
CA ARG A 97 -9.27 5.64 8.62
C ARG A 97 -9.41 6.38 7.30
N ARG A 98 -9.58 7.71 7.35
CA ARG A 98 -9.67 8.54 6.14
C ARG A 98 -8.42 8.40 5.29
N ARG A 99 -8.59 8.28 3.99
CA ARG A 99 -7.48 8.13 3.04
C ARG A 99 -7.61 9.06 1.86
N ARG A 100 -6.46 9.57 1.45
CA ARG A 100 -6.35 10.32 0.22
C ARG A 100 -6.05 9.36 -0.92
N LEU A 101 -6.94 9.36 -1.90
CA LEU A 101 -6.73 8.68 -3.18
C LEU A 101 -6.17 9.65 -4.20
N LYS A 102 -5.39 9.13 -5.10
CA LYS A 102 -4.82 9.83 -6.24
C LYS A 102 -5.26 9.09 -7.49
N LEU A 103 -5.92 9.80 -8.38
CA LEU A 103 -6.37 9.29 -9.66
C LEU A 103 -5.67 10.08 -10.77
N PRO A 104 -4.68 9.49 -11.46
CA PRO A 104 -4.06 10.11 -12.61
C PRO A 104 -5.04 10.14 -13.78
N VAL A 105 -5.12 11.25 -14.47
CA VAL A 105 -6.00 11.46 -15.63
C VAL A 105 -5.22 12.18 -16.71
N GLY A 106 -5.21 11.63 -17.93
CA GLY A 106 -4.60 12.24 -19.12
C GLY A 106 -5.64 12.63 -20.13
N VAL A 107 -5.55 13.84 -20.68
CA VAL A 107 -6.41 14.32 -21.78
C VAL A 107 -5.58 14.78 -22.98
N ALA A 108 -6.16 14.79 -24.17
CA ALA A 108 -5.47 15.19 -25.40
C ALA A 108 -4.99 16.64 -25.33
N TYR A 109 -3.87 16.91 -25.99
CA TYR A 109 -3.40 18.28 -26.21
C TYR A 109 -4.45 19.10 -26.94
N GLY A 110 -4.66 20.33 -26.49
CA GLY A 110 -5.70 21.21 -27.02
C GLY A 110 -7.03 21.16 -26.28
N SER A 111 -7.19 20.24 -25.30
CA SER A 111 -8.34 20.25 -24.40
C SER A 111 -8.37 21.51 -23.54
N ASP A 112 -9.57 21.99 -23.22
CA ASP A 112 -9.77 23.11 -22.29
C ASP A 112 -9.44 22.67 -20.86
N VAL A 113 -8.29 23.11 -20.36
CA VAL A 113 -7.78 22.78 -19.02
C VAL A 113 -8.76 23.20 -17.92
N ALA A 114 -9.44 24.34 -18.07
CA ALA A 114 -10.40 24.81 -17.07
C ALA A 114 -11.63 23.91 -17.00
N LEU A 115 -12.15 23.49 -18.15
CA LEU A 115 -13.26 22.55 -18.25
C LEU A 115 -12.90 21.18 -17.70
N VAL A 116 -11.69 20.66 -18.01
CA VAL A 116 -11.20 19.39 -17.45
C VAL A 116 -11.17 19.42 -15.92
N ILE A 117 -10.61 20.48 -15.35
CA ILE A 117 -10.55 20.65 -13.88
C ILE A 117 -11.95 20.70 -13.29
N GLN A 118 -12.87 21.44 -13.90
CA GLN A 118 -14.26 21.54 -13.45
C GLN A 118 -14.93 20.17 -13.42
N ILE A 119 -14.86 19.43 -14.51
CA ILE A 119 -15.48 18.09 -14.62
C ILE A 119 -14.92 17.14 -13.57
N LEU A 120 -13.60 17.10 -13.40
CA LEU A 120 -12.97 16.24 -12.42
C LEU A 120 -13.41 16.57 -10.97
N LEU A 121 -13.57 17.85 -10.65
CA LEU A 121 -14.09 18.29 -9.35
C LEU A 121 -15.57 17.90 -9.19
N GLU A 122 -16.40 18.13 -10.20
CA GLU A 122 -17.82 17.78 -10.16
C GLU A 122 -18.04 16.27 -9.99
N CYS A 123 -17.30 15.42 -10.71
CA CYS A 123 -17.33 13.97 -10.52
C CYS A 123 -16.99 13.57 -9.09
N ALA A 124 -15.96 14.21 -8.53
CA ALA A 124 -15.53 13.92 -7.16
C ALA A 124 -16.55 14.41 -6.11
N GLU A 125 -17.12 15.60 -6.27
CA GLU A 125 -18.08 16.19 -5.32
C GLU A 125 -19.44 15.45 -5.35
N ASN A 126 -19.82 14.91 -6.48
CA ASN A 126 -21.06 14.15 -6.64
C ASN A 126 -20.96 12.71 -6.15
N HIS A 127 -19.73 12.19 -5.90
CA HIS A 127 -19.53 10.81 -5.45
C HIS A 127 -19.82 10.64 -3.96
N SER A 128 -20.76 9.77 -3.61
CA SER A 128 -21.28 9.61 -2.24
C SER A 128 -20.24 9.22 -1.18
N MET A 129 -19.17 8.51 -1.57
CA MET A 129 -18.11 8.08 -0.66
C MET A 129 -16.89 9.03 -0.65
N VAL A 130 -16.92 10.13 -1.40
CA VAL A 130 -15.90 11.16 -1.33
C VAL A 130 -16.24 12.17 -0.24
N LEU A 131 -15.26 12.48 0.61
CA LEU A 131 -15.45 13.44 1.69
C LEU A 131 -15.44 14.87 1.14
N SER A 132 -16.31 15.71 1.69
CA SER A 132 -16.34 17.16 1.42
C SER A 132 -15.28 17.95 2.21
N ASP A 133 -14.71 17.33 3.26
CA ASP A 133 -13.61 17.87 4.05
C ASP A 133 -12.63 16.75 4.43
N PRO A 134 -11.38 16.83 3.97
CA PRO A 134 -10.80 17.83 3.06
C PRO A 134 -11.42 17.78 1.66
N LYS A 135 -11.59 18.95 1.04
CA LYS A 135 -12.18 19.06 -0.30
C LYS A 135 -11.38 18.31 -1.36
N PRO A 136 -12.05 17.75 -2.38
CA PRO A 136 -11.39 17.28 -3.59
C PRO A 136 -10.52 18.38 -4.21
N ALA A 137 -9.42 17.96 -4.83
CA ALA A 137 -8.50 18.88 -5.50
C ALA A 137 -7.98 18.24 -6.80
N VAL A 138 -7.80 19.06 -7.83
CA VAL A 138 -7.19 18.66 -9.08
C VAL A 138 -5.86 19.37 -9.23
N ILE A 139 -4.82 18.61 -9.54
CA ILE A 139 -3.49 19.13 -9.85
C ILE A 139 -3.24 18.93 -11.33
N PHE A 140 -2.94 19.99 -12.05
CA PHE A 140 -2.37 19.91 -13.38
C PHE A 140 -0.87 19.69 -13.24
N PHE A 141 -0.42 18.47 -13.52
CA PHE A 141 0.99 18.10 -13.34
C PHE A 141 1.88 18.66 -14.43
N GLY A 142 1.37 18.80 -15.65
CA GLY A 142 2.12 19.33 -16.77
C GLY A 142 1.82 18.64 -18.10
N PHE A 143 2.82 18.66 -18.96
CA PHE A 143 2.75 18.21 -20.34
C PHE A 143 3.47 16.86 -20.47
N GLY A 144 2.69 15.78 -20.61
CA GLY A 144 3.20 14.42 -20.82
C GLY A 144 3.58 14.16 -22.29
N GLU A 145 4.10 12.97 -22.59
CA GLU A 145 4.53 12.61 -23.96
C GLU A 145 3.38 12.67 -24.98
N SER A 146 2.16 12.35 -24.57
CA SER A 146 1.00 12.29 -25.46
C SER A 146 -0.26 12.90 -24.85
N ALA A 147 -0.18 13.44 -23.64
CA ALA A 147 -1.33 13.94 -22.91
C ALA A 147 -0.98 15.17 -22.05
N LEU A 148 -2.00 15.94 -21.68
CA LEU A 148 -1.97 16.85 -20.54
C LEU A 148 -2.26 16.03 -19.29
N ASP A 149 -1.34 16.03 -18.32
CA ASP A 149 -1.41 15.15 -17.13
C ASP A 149 -2.01 15.87 -15.95
N PHE A 150 -3.07 15.28 -15.40
CA PHE A 150 -3.76 15.73 -14.19
C PHE A 150 -3.74 14.65 -13.12
N GLU A 151 -3.90 15.04 -11.86
CA GLU A 151 -4.14 14.14 -10.73
C GLU A 151 -5.33 14.65 -9.93
N LEU A 152 -6.43 13.90 -9.94
CA LEU A 152 -7.55 14.13 -9.04
C LEU A 152 -7.22 13.53 -7.68
N ARG A 153 -7.33 14.34 -6.63
CA ARG A 153 -7.10 13.97 -5.23
C ARG A 153 -8.41 14.03 -4.47
N VAL A 154 -8.84 12.89 -3.94
CA VAL A 154 -10.05 12.78 -3.14
C VAL A 154 -9.74 12.13 -1.80
N TRP A 155 -10.54 12.44 -0.78
CA TRP A 155 -10.48 11.76 0.50
C TRP A 155 -11.70 10.87 0.67
N ILE A 156 -11.48 9.66 1.18
CA ILE A 156 -12.51 8.67 1.48
C ILE A 156 -12.49 8.29 2.95
N PRO A 157 -13.64 7.90 3.55
CA PRO A 157 -13.71 7.56 4.97
C PRO A 157 -12.99 6.26 5.32
N GLU A 158 -13.03 5.26 4.43
CA GLU A 158 -12.50 3.94 4.69
C GLU A 158 -11.51 3.50 3.61
N PHE A 159 -10.35 2.99 4.01
CA PHE A 159 -9.31 2.49 3.09
C PHE A 159 -9.81 1.36 2.18
N LEU A 160 -10.70 0.52 2.69
CA LEU A 160 -11.19 -0.67 1.99
C LEU A 160 -12.05 -0.33 0.76
N ASP A 161 -12.67 0.85 0.74
CA ASP A 161 -13.52 1.30 -0.37
C ASP A 161 -12.70 1.88 -1.53
N LYS A 162 -11.37 1.93 -1.39
CA LYS A 162 -10.45 2.53 -2.38
C LYS A 162 -10.71 2.05 -3.82
N LEU A 163 -10.77 0.74 -4.03
CA LEU A 163 -10.89 0.18 -5.38
C LEU A 163 -12.27 0.49 -5.98
N GLN A 164 -13.32 0.42 -5.17
CA GLN A 164 -14.67 0.76 -5.60
C GLN A 164 -14.76 2.23 -6.01
N VAL A 165 -14.30 3.13 -5.14
CA VAL A 165 -14.32 4.58 -5.42
C VAL A 165 -13.51 4.93 -6.66
N LEU A 166 -12.30 4.35 -6.83
CA LEU A 166 -11.49 4.58 -8.03
C LEU A 166 -12.17 4.08 -9.29
N SER A 167 -12.84 2.92 -9.24
CA SER A 167 -13.58 2.37 -10.36
C SER A 167 -14.78 3.24 -10.74
N ASP A 168 -15.52 3.71 -9.74
CA ASP A 168 -16.69 4.55 -9.94
C ASP A 168 -16.30 5.91 -10.53
N LEU A 169 -15.30 6.58 -9.95
CA LEU A 169 -14.78 7.85 -10.46
C LEU A 169 -14.24 7.72 -11.90
N ASN A 170 -13.54 6.63 -12.24
CA ASN A 170 -13.07 6.43 -13.61
C ASN A 170 -14.23 6.33 -14.60
N ARG A 171 -15.33 5.64 -14.24
CA ARG A 171 -16.52 5.54 -15.12
C ARG A 171 -17.23 6.87 -15.27
N ASP A 172 -17.39 7.61 -14.17
CA ASP A 172 -18.06 8.90 -14.18
C ASP A 172 -17.25 9.92 -14.99
N ILE A 173 -15.93 9.94 -14.86
CA ILE A 173 -15.03 10.79 -15.62
C ILE A 173 -15.06 10.43 -17.11
N ASP A 174 -15.01 9.14 -17.46
CA ASP A 174 -15.08 8.69 -18.85
C ASP A 174 -16.39 9.13 -19.50
N TYR A 175 -17.51 8.98 -18.79
CA TYR A 175 -18.82 9.43 -19.26
C TYR A 175 -18.85 10.96 -19.49
N GLU A 176 -18.43 11.74 -18.48
CA GLU A 176 -18.45 13.20 -18.57
C GLU A 176 -17.47 13.74 -19.63
N PHE A 177 -16.32 13.11 -19.82
CA PHE A 177 -15.41 13.46 -20.90
C PHE A 177 -16.02 13.20 -22.27
N SER A 178 -16.71 12.07 -22.43
CA SER A 178 -17.42 11.75 -23.67
C SER A 178 -18.51 12.78 -23.98
N VAL A 179 -19.31 13.18 -22.99
CA VAL A 179 -20.40 14.18 -23.15
C VAL A 179 -19.83 15.55 -23.50
N ASN A 180 -18.68 15.93 -22.96
CA ASN A 180 -18.06 17.24 -23.17
C ASN A 180 -17.04 17.27 -24.32
N ASN A 181 -16.92 16.18 -25.10
CA ASN A 181 -15.97 16.05 -26.21
C ASN A 181 -14.50 16.24 -25.78
N ILE A 182 -14.15 15.79 -24.56
CA ILE A 182 -12.76 15.72 -24.09
C ILE A 182 -12.21 14.37 -24.50
N GLU A 183 -11.13 14.39 -25.28
CA GLU A 183 -10.51 13.17 -25.78
C GLU A 183 -9.46 12.64 -24.79
N ILE A 184 -9.52 11.33 -24.51
CA ILE A 184 -8.46 10.57 -23.86
C ILE A 184 -7.51 10.08 -24.94
N PRO A 185 -6.27 10.59 -25.03
CA PRO A 185 -5.43 10.37 -26.19
C PRO A 185 -4.85 8.96 -26.22
N PHE A 186 -4.75 8.42 -27.44
CA PHE A 186 -3.84 7.30 -27.69
C PHE A 186 -2.39 7.77 -27.69
N PRO A 187 -1.41 6.87 -27.52
CA PRO A 187 0.01 7.22 -27.68
C PRO A 187 0.26 7.86 -29.04
N GLN A 188 0.78 9.08 -29.05
CA GLN A 188 1.07 9.84 -30.28
C GLN A 188 2.52 9.60 -30.72
N ARG A 189 2.75 9.46 -32.05
CA ARG A 189 4.08 9.35 -32.63
C ARG A 189 4.15 10.11 -33.94
N ASP A 190 5.09 11.03 -34.04
CA ASP A 190 5.40 11.68 -35.30
C ASP A 190 6.26 10.76 -36.16
N ILE A 191 5.81 10.49 -37.41
CA ILE A 191 6.55 9.66 -38.36
C ILE A 191 7.05 10.53 -39.50
N HIS A 192 8.37 10.66 -39.62
CA HIS A 192 9.02 11.31 -40.78
C HIS A 192 9.39 10.28 -41.84
N ILE A 193 8.63 10.22 -42.94
CA ILE A 193 8.91 9.38 -44.09
C ILE A 193 9.98 10.06 -44.96
N ARG A 194 11.20 9.52 -44.98
CA ARG A 194 12.34 10.10 -45.72
C ARG A 194 12.45 9.62 -47.17
N SER A 195 11.84 8.49 -47.54
CA SER A 195 11.79 8.01 -48.91
C SER A 195 10.52 7.18 -49.16
N LYS A 196 9.90 7.36 -50.36
CA LYS A 196 8.96 6.40 -50.91
C LYS A 196 9.75 5.47 -51.83
N VAL A 197 9.66 4.17 -51.65
CA VAL A 197 10.09 3.18 -52.64
C VAL A 197 9.00 3.16 -53.68
N ASP A 198 9.22 3.74 -54.87
CA ASP A 198 8.29 3.56 -55.99
C ASP A 198 8.40 2.12 -56.41
N SER A 199 7.32 1.37 -56.19
CA SER A 199 7.14 0.01 -56.72
C SER A 199 6.88 0.12 -58.24
N SER A 200 7.91 -0.19 -59.03
CA SER A 200 7.82 -0.42 -60.46
C SER A 200 7.05 -1.67 -60.79
#